data_f2fca57c9d852e0f8457facb98bd946a
#
_entry.id   f2fca57c9d852e0f8457facb98bd946a
#
_cell.length_a   1.000
_cell.length_b   1.000
_cell.length_c   1.000
_cell.angle_alpha   90.00
_cell.angle_beta   90.00
_cell.angle_gamma   90.00
#
_symmetry.space_group_name_H-M   'P 1'
#
loop_
_entity.id
_entity.type
_entity.pdbx_description
1 polymer ?
#
loop_
_entity_poly.entity_id
_entity_poly.type
_entity_poly.pdbx_seq_one_letter_code
_entity_poly.pdbx_strand_id
1 'polypeptide(L)'
;LGDVYKRQVIDHVYHTKACQQAMMETFRTYCSIDTYGRLNVLSSTQIVFHARRNIANALHIPKSMVRVSKPRIGGGFGAKQTAVSEVYPAFVTWMTKKPSKLIFSRVESQTASSPRHEMEMHVRLGATKDGIVKGIDLYTLSNTGAYGEHGPTTVGLSGHKSIPLYGKAEAFRFVSDVVYTNHMSAGAYRGYGATQGLFAVESAVNELAHKLNMDPIALRLKNTVQEGDVMPAYYGAVNTSCALDRCVLKVREMIDWEHKYPARDMGNGKIRAVGMGMAMQGSGISGMDVGSATLKLNDDGFYTLMIGAADMGTGCDTTLAQIAAEVLDCPLDNITVFGADTDSSPYDSGSYASSTTYVTGKATEKCAMKLREQICKLGAELLDCPADAVEFDGKVVFDSADPTRQKTLSEICLLYTSPSPRDPKT
;
A
#
# COMPACT_ATOMS: atom_id res chain seq x y z
N LEU A 1 -11.66 17.79 29.80
CA LEU A 1 -11.39 16.65 30.74
C LEU A 1 -11.36 17.17 32.18
N GLY A 2 -12.07 18.28 32.45
CA GLY A 2 -12.22 18.85 33.77
C GLY A 2 -13.10 17.96 34.64
N ASP A 3 -12.53 17.56 35.68
CA ASP A 3 -13.04 17.45 37.02
C ASP A 3 -14.50 17.08 37.24
N VAL A 4 -14.91 15.88 37.08
CA VAL A 4 -16.14 15.46 37.73
C VAL A 4 -16.02 14.04 38.26
N TYR A 5 -15.48 13.34 38.70
CA TYR A 5 -15.46 11.98 39.31
C TYR A 5 -14.08 11.29 39.34
N LYS A 6 -13.18 11.67 40.25
CA LYS A 6 -12.01 10.84 40.66
C LYS A 6 -11.43 10.00 39.50
N ARG A 7 -11.20 10.63 38.34
CA ARG A 7 -10.70 10.02 37.12
C ARG A 7 -9.19 9.88 37.21
N GLN A 8 -8.66 8.83 36.63
CA GLN A 8 -7.23 8.77 36.37
C GLN A 8 -6.97 9.44 35.01
N VAL A 9 -6.00 10.33 34.98
CA VAL A 9 -5.63 11.08 33.76
C VAL A 9 -4.15 10.87 33.50
N ILE A 10 -3.82 10.53 32.26
CA ILE A 10 -2.47 10.68 31.69
C ILE A 10 -2.45 12.01 30.92
N ASP A 11 -1.39 12.75 31.09
CA ASP A 11 -1.12 14.01 30.38
C ASP A 11 0.38 14.03 30.09
N HIS A 12 0.77 13.61 28.87
CA HIS A 12 2.16 13.34 28.54
C HIS A 12 2.48 13.69 27.09
N VAL A 13 3.71 14.10 26.84
CA VAL A 13 4.24 14.41 25.51
C VAL A 13 5.19 13.32 25.07
N TYR A 14 4.94 12.78 23.87
CA TYR A 14 5.75 11.74 23.24
C TYR A 14 6.45 12.30 22.01
N HIS A 15 7.67 11.88 21.76
CA HIS A 15 8.47 12.33 20.62
C HIS A 15 8.91 11.17 19.75
N THR A 16 8.84 11.37 18.43
CA THR A 16 9.44 10.46 17.46
C THR A 16 10.40 11.23 16.57
N LYS A 17 11.55 10.63 16.30
CA LYS A 17 12.57 11.23 15.45
C LYS A 17 12.29 11.01 13.97
N ALA A 18 12.81 11.92 13.13
CA ALA A 18 12.96 11.66 11.70
C ALA A 18 13.87 10.45 11.49
N CYS A 19 13.44 9.52 10.64
CA CYS A 19 14.26 8.37 10.28
C CYS A 19 14.05 7.99 8.81
N GLN A 20 15.13 7.63 8.13
CA GLN A 20 15.12 7.20 6.75
C GLN A 20 14.72 5.71 6.68
N GLN A 21 14.08 5.32 5.57
CA GLN A 21 13.48 3.98 5.36
C GLN A 21 14.50 2.84 5.28
N ALA A 22 15.75 3.14 5.06
CA ALA A 22 16.89 2.21 5.05
C ALA A 22 16.70 0.96 4.15
N MET A 23 15.97 1.12 3.03
CA MET A 23 15.84 0.06 2.04
C MET A 23 17.22 -0.41 1.58
N MET A 24 17.39 -1.71 1.32
CA MET A 24 18.69 -2.29 0.93
C MET A 24 19.22 -1.66 -0.35
N GLU A 25 18.38 -1.52 -1.35
CA GLU A 25 18.68 -0.79 -2.56
C GLU A 25 18.50 0.72 -2.34
N THR A 26 19.57 1.49 -2.51
CA THR A 26 19.56 2.96 -2.49
C THR A 26 18.80 3.52 -3.71
N PHE A 27 18.59 4.83 -3.76
CA PHE A 27 18.00 5.46 -4.94
C PHE A 27 18.93 5.34 -6.14
N ARG A 28 18.35 4.99 -7.30
CA ARG A 28 19.11 4.89 -8.54
C ARG A 28 18.24 5.10 -9.75
N THR A 29 18.79 5.80 -10.73
CA THR A 29 18.14 6.11 -11.99
C THR A 29 19.18 6.10 -13.11
N TYR A 30 18.83 5.50 -14.24
CA TYR A 30 19.58 5.54 -15.50
C TYR A 30 18.70 6.17 -16.57
N CYS A 31 19.28 7.05 -17.38
CA CYS A 31 18.62 7.75 -18.47
C CYS A 31 19.38 7.59 -19.79
N SER A 32 18.65 7.46 -20.89
CA SER A 32 19.18 7.46 -22.26
C SER A 32 18.17 8.06 -23.23
N ILE A 33 18.62 8.43 -24.43
CA ILE A 33 17.74 8.81 -25.54
C ILE A 33 17.53 7.59 -26.43
N ASP A 34 16.28 7.29 -26.80
CA ASP A 34 15.97 6.22 -27.74
C ASP A 34 16.12 6.65 -29.20
N THR A 35 15.92 5.71 -30.13
CA THR A 35 16.01 5.96 -31.59
C THR A 35 14.97 6.95 -32.12
N TYR A 36 13.91 7.21 -31.37
CA TYR A 36 12.87 8.21 -31.69
C TYR A 36 13.13 9.57 -31.04
N GLY A 37 14.28 9.76 -30.39
CA GLY A 37 14.63 10.99 -29.69
C GLY A 37 13.92 11.19 -28.34
N ARG A 38 13.27 10.15 -27.80
CA ARG A 38 12.56 10.20 -26.53
C ARG A 38 13.51 9.87 -25.37
N LEU A 39 13.21 10.42 -24.21
CA LEU A 39 13.93 10.16 -22.97
C LEU A 39 13.43 8.86 -22.33
N ASN A 40 14.28 7.84 -22.30
CA ASN A 40 14.06 6.61 -21.54
C ASN A 40 14.67 6.72 -20.15
N VAL A 41 13.86 6.42 -19.13
CA VAL A 41 14.24 6.49 -17.72
C VAL A 41 13.98 5.13 -17.09
N LEU A 42 15.04 4.45 -16.68
CA LEU A 42 14.98 3.25 -15.87
C LEU A 42 15.24 3.65 -14.42
N SER A 43 14.20 3.60 -13.57
CA SER A 43 14.31 4.05 -12.19
C SER A 43 13.76 3.05 -11.19
N SER A 44 14.43 2.97 -10.05
CA SER A 44 13.96 2.26 -8.87
C SER A 44 12.88 3.09 -8.16
N THR A 45 11.67 3.13 -8.74
CA THR A 45 10.55 3.98 -8.29
C THR A 45 9.26 3.18 -8.09
N GLN A 46 8.45 3.59 -7.12
CA GLN A 46 7.11 3.05 -6.86
C GLN A 46 6.03 3.66 -7.76
N ILE A 47 6.36 4.73 -8.52
CA ILE A 47 5.39 5.65 -9.13
C ILE A 47 5.78 6.04 -10.56
N VAL A 48 5.95 5.07 -11.47
CA VAL A 48 6.46 5.34 -12.83
C VAL A 48 5.69 6.44 -13.57
N PHE A 49 4.36 6.50 -13.44
CA PHE A 49 3.53 7.51 -14.11
C PHE A 49 3.70 8.91 -13.49
N HIS A 50 3.85 8.99 -12.17
CA HIS A 50 4.15 10.26 -11.49
C HIS A 50 5.58 10.71 -11.76
N ALA A 51 6.56 9.80 -11.77
CA ALA A 51 7.94 10.10 -12.16
C ALA A 51 7.99 10.66 -13.59
N ARG A 52 7.28 10.04 -14.56
CA ARG A 52 7.13 10.57 -15.92
C ARG A 52 6.59 11.99 -15.93
N ARG A 53 5.51 12.25 -15.18
CA ARG A 53 4.92 13.59 -15.09
C ARG A 53 5.90 14.61 -14.50
N ASN A 54 6.59 14.26 -13.42
CA ASN A 54 7.52 15.17 -12.75
C ASN A 54 8.73 15.50 -13.63
N ILE A 55 9.29 14.51 -14.32
CA ILE A 55 10.38 14.71 -15.28
C ILE A 55 9.92 15.59 -16.44
N ALA A 56 8.77 15.30 -17.05
CA ALA A 56 8.22 16.08 -18.15
C ALA A 56 7.98 17.55 -17.76
N ASN A 57 7.43 17.79 -16.57
CA ASN A 57 7.23 19.13 -16.04
C ASN A 57 8.56 19.85 -15.77
N ALA A 58 9.54 19.19 -15.17
CA ALA A 58 10.84 19.78 -14.85
C ALA A 58 11.64 20.15 -16.11
N LEU A 59 11.48 19.38 -17.18
CA LEU A 59 12.14 19.60 -18.46
C LEU A 59 11.33 20.48 -19.45
N HIS A 60 10.09 20.84 -19.09
CA HIS A 60 9.13 21.54 -19.94
C HIS A 60 8.90 20.85 -21.29
N ILE A 61 8.77 19.51 -21.28
CA ILE A 61 8.51 18.69 -22.47
C ILE A 61 7.21 17.89 -22.33
N PRO A 62 6.60 17.45 -23.45
CA PRO A 62 5.41 16.60 -23.39
C PRO A 62 5.69 15.26 -22.68
N LYS A 63 4.72 14.75 -21.91
CA LYS A 63 4.82 13.44 -21.25
C LYS A 63 5.10 12.30 -22.24
N SER A 64 4.62 12.40 -23.48
CA SER A 64 4.88 11.44 -24.55
C SER A 64 6.35 11.33 -24.94
N MET A 65 7.17 12.36 -24.65
CA MET A 65 8.61 12.35 -24.87
C MET A 65 9.39 11.64 -23.76
N VAL A 66 8.71 11.14 -22.73
CA VAL A 66 9.36 10.46 -21.58
C VAL A 66 8.74 9.09 -21.38
N ARG A 67 9.56 8.05 -21.42
CA ARG A 67 9.21 6.70 -20.97
C ARG A 67 9.88 6.44 -19.64
N VAL A 68 9.13 5.95 -18.66
CA VAL A 68 9.68 5.51 -17.37
C VAL A 68 9.32 4.04 -17.16
N SER A 69 10.32 3.24 -16.86
CA SER A 69 10.15 1.83 -16.50
C SER A 69 10.90 1.50 -15.22
N LYS A 70 10.43 0.46 -14.52
CA LYS A 70 11.12 -0.03 -13.32
C LYS A 70 11.99 -1.24 -13.61
N PRO A 71 13.18 -1.38 -12.97
CA PRO A 71 13.89 -2.65 -12.85
C PRO A 71 13.27 -3.49 -11.71
N ARG A 72 13.94 -4.57 -11.31
CA ARG A 72 13.71 -5.18 -9.99
C ARG A 72 14.08 -4.17 -8.90
N ILE A 73 13.23 -3.99 -7.88
CA ILE A 73 13.39 -2.96 -6.85
C ILE A 73 13.69 -3.64 -5.51
N GLY A 74 14.79 -3.24 -4.89
CA GLY A 74 15.27 -3.75 -3.60
C GLY A 74 14.71 -3.00 -2.38
N GLY A 75 13.36 -2.87 -2.32
CA GLY A 75 12.65 -2.19 -1.26
C GLY A 75 12.36 -0.72 -1.56
N GLY A 76 11.26 -0.22 -1.00
CA GLY A 76 10.86 1.17 -1.12
C GLY A 76 10.35 1.74 0.20
N PHE A 77 9.39 1.06 0.84
CA PHE A 77 8.78 1.43 2.12
C PHE A 77 8.19 2.84 2.14
N GLY A 78 7.86 3.40 0.97
CA GLY A 78 7.43 4.78 0.78
C GLY A 78 8.53 5.76 0.35
N ALA A 79 9.82 5.45 0.54
CA ALA A 79 10.92 6.34 0.13
C ALA A 79 10.90 6.65 -1.37
N LYS A 80 10.53 5.68 -2.21
CA LYS A 80 10.51 5.76 -3.67
C LYS A 80 9.13 6.16 -4.22
N GLN A 81 8.29 6.72 -3.36
CA GLN A 81 6.97 7.28 -3.71
C GLN A 81 7.07 8.75 -4.15
N THR A 82 8.24 9.34 -4.06
CA THR A 82 8.58 10.68 -4.53
C THR A 82 9.71 10.60 -5.54
N ALA A 83 9.76 11.49 -6.51
CA ALA A 83 10.89 11.62 -7.42
C ALA A 83 12.09 12.21 -6.67
N VAL A 84 13.05 11.38 -6.30
CA VAL A 84 14.25 11.77 -5.55
C VAL A 84 15.46 11.85 -6.46
N SER A 85 15.74 10.81 -7.24
CA SER A 85 16.95 10.71 -8.08
C SER A 85 16.67 10.90 -9.58
N GLU A 86 15.42 10.93 -10.01
CA GLU A 86 15.02 10.78 -11.40
C GLU A 86 15.33 12.04 -12.24
N VAL A 87 15.06 13.22 -11.70
CA VAL A 87 15.13 14.47 -12.45
C VAL A 87 16.55 14.83 -12.85
N TYR A 88 17.54 14.54 -12.00
CA TYR A 88 18.94 14.93 -12.24
C TYR A 88 19.55 14.25 -13.47
N PRO A 89 19.60 12.91 -13.58
CA PRO A 89 20.12 12.26 -14.78
C PRO A 89 19.22 12.50 -16.00
N ALA A 90 17.92 12.65 -15.80
CA ALA A 90 17.00 13.01 -16.87
C ALA A 90 17.38 14.36 -17.51
N PHE A 91 17.66 15.37 -16.70
CA PHE A 91 18.12 16.68 -17.17
C PHE A 91 19.46 16.57 -17.91
N VAL A 92 20.45 15.89 -17.32
CA VAL A 92 21.77 15.72 -17.96
C VAL A 92 21.66 15.03 -19.31
N THR A 93 20.90 13.91 -19.36
CA THR A 93 20.70 13.17 -20.62
C THR A 93 19.94 14.01 -21.66
N TRP A 94 18.89 14.73 -21.24
CA TRP A 94 18.11 15.56 -22.15
C TRP A 94 18.93 16.68 -22.78
N MET A 95 19.77 17.35 -21.98
CA MET A 95 20.61 18.46 -22.46
C MET A 95 21.81 17.98 -23.28
N THR A 96 22.48 16.91 -22.86
CA THR A 96 23.72 16.45 -23.52
C THR A 96 23.48 15.42 -24.62
N LYS A 97 22.31 14.80 -24.67
CA LYS A 97 21.95 13.65 -25.51
C LYS A 97 22.83 12.41 -25.26
N LYS A 98 23.57 12.39 -24.15
CA LYS A 98 24.40 11.26 -23.73
C LYS A 98 23.73 10.52 -22.59
N PRO A 99 23.92 9.19 -22.49
CA PRO A 99 23.43 8.43 -21.35
C PRO A 99 24.01 8.96 -20.03
N SER A 100 23.19 8.97 -18.99
CA SER A 100 23.64 9.33 -17.64
C SER A 100 22.99 8.42 -16.58
N LYS A 101 23.65 8.33 -15.44
CA LYS A 101 23.16 7.50 -14.32
C LYS A 101 23.51 8.18 -13.00
N LEU A 102 22.56 8.10 -12.04
CA LEU A 102 22.76 8.53 -10.68
C LEU A 102 22.47 7.35 -9.74
N ILE A 103 23.40 7.06 -8.84
CA ILE A 103 23.23 6.05 -7.79
C ILE A 103 23.65 6.70 -6.47
N PHE A 104 22.70 6.81 -5.54
CA PHE A 104 22.99 7.32 -4.21
C PHE A 104 23.80 6.30 -3.41
N SER A 105 24.81 6.77 -2.73
CA SER A 105 25.43 6.03 -1.62
C SER A 105 24.42 5.86 -0.46
N ARG A 106 24.75 5.05 0.52
CA ARG A 106 23.93 4.92 1.72
C ARG A 106 23.83 6.26 2.48
N VAL A 107 24.91 7.00 2.57
CA VAL A 107 24.94 8.31 3.23
C VAL A 107 24.06 9.30 2.50
N GLU A 108 24.17 9.40 1.17
CA GLU A 108 23.30 10.27 0.37
C GLU A 108 21.81 9.88 0.48
N SER A 109 21.51 8.58 0.51
CA SER A 109 20.14 8.11 0.73
C SER A 109 19.58 8.54 2.09
N GLN A 110 20.42 8.66 3.09
CA GLN A 110 20.01 9.07 4.44
C GLN A 110 19.92 10.58 4.61
N THR A 111 20.71 11.35 3.85
CA THR A 111 20.87 12.80 4.05
C THR A 111 20.23 13.65 2.95
N ALA A 112 19.81 13.05 1.82
CA ALA A 112 19.27 13.77 0.66
C ALA A 112 17.98 13.12 0.12
N SER A 113 17.19 12.46 0.98
CA SER A 113 15.92 11.85 0.62
C SER A 113 14.80 12.34 1.53
N SER A 114 13.61 11.72 1.43
CA SER A 114 12.42 12.10 2.21
C SER A 114 12.22 11.13 3.39
N PRO A 115 12.70 11.45 4.59
CA PRO A 115 12.55 10.61 5.78
C PRO A 115 11.13 10.64 6.35
N ARG A 116 10.88 9.83 7.38
CA ARG A 116 9.69 9.93 8.22
C ARG A 116 9.60 11.32 8.87
N HIS A 117 8.41 11.88 8.95
CA HIS A 117 8.17 13.11 9.70
C HIS A 117 8.55 12.93 11.18
N GLU A 118 9.32 13.85 11.72
CA GLU A 118 9.48 14.01 13.15
C GLU A 118 8.20 14.57 13.74
N MET A 119 7.74 14.01 14.88
CA MET A 119 6.50 14.44 15.52
C MET A 119 6.64 14.56 17.02
N GLU A 120 6.00 15.60 17.55
CA GLU A 120 5.70 15.74 18.97
C GLU A 120 4.20 15.51 19.15
N MET A 121 3.83 14.65 20.09
CA MET A 121 2.44 14.23 20.28
C MET A 121 2.08 14.38 21.75
N HIS A 122 1.16 15.30 22.05
CA HIS A 122 0.63 15.50 23.39
C HIS A 122 -0.67 14.70 23.52
N VAL A 123 -0.65 13.69 24.39
CA VAL A 123 -1.78 12.80 24.65
C VAL A 123 -2.33 13.10 26.06
N ARG A 124 -3.62 13.43 26.10
CA ARG A 124 -4.39 13.47 27.34
C ARG A 124 -5.45 12.37 27.31
N LEU A 125 -5.35 11.43 28.21
CA LEU A 125 -6.18 10.23 28.26
C LEU A 125 -6.80 10.12 29.64
N GLY A 126 -8.13 10.12 29.71
CA GLY A 126 -8.88 10.03 30.96
C GLY A 126 -9.75 8.79 31.04
N ALA A 127 -9.72 8.11 32.20
CA ALA A 127 -10.54 6.94 32.48
C ALA A 127 -11.13 6.95 33.90
N THR A 128 -12.17 6.15 34.10
CA THR A 128 -12.72 5.83 35.42
C THR A 128 -11.77 4.91 36.19
N LYS A 129 -12.00 4.73 37.49
CA LYS A 129 -11.17 3.85 38.32
C LYS A 129 -11.23 2.36 37.91
N ASP A 130 -12.33 1.96 37.32
CA ASP A 130 -12.54 0.59 36.80
C ASP A 130 -12.01 0.42 35.36
N GLY A 131 -11.32 1.44 34.83
CA GLY A 131 -10.60 1.38 33.55
C GLY A 131 -11.46 1.62 32.31
N ILE A 132 -12.59 2.30 32.42
CA ILE A 132 -13.35 2.72 31.24
C ILE A 132 -12.81 4.08 30.75
N VAL A 133 -12.24 4.11 29.55
CA VAL A 133 -11.74 5.32 28.90
C VAL A 133 -12.92 6.23 28.56
N LYS A 134 -12.87 7.46 29.06
CA LYS A 134 -13.94 8.47 28.90
C LYS A 134 -13.57 9.57 27.92
N GLY A 135 -12.30 9.86 27.76
CA GLY A 135 -11.87 10.90 26.85
C GLY A 135 -10.45 10.71 26.37
N ILE A 136 -10.23 11.07 25.10
CA ILE A 136 -8.93 11.07 24.43
C ILE A 136 -8.76 12.41 23.75
N ASP A 137 -7.68 13.12 24.07
CA ASP A 137 -7.28 14.36 23.44
C ASP A 137 -5.85 14.18 22.92
N LEU A 138 -5.69 14.30 21.61
CA LEU A 138 -4.40 14.17 20.93
C LEU A 138 -4.10 15.46 20.17
N TYR A 139 -3.01 16.11 20.51
CA TYR A 139 -2.41 17.15 19.69
C TYR A 139 -1.12 16.63 19.06
N THR A 140 -0.94 16.83 17.75
CA THR A 140 0.26 16.41 17.04
C THR A 140 0.89 17.59 16.31
N LEU A 141 2.13 17.91 16.63
CA LEU A 141 2.98 18.84 15.88
C LEU A 141 3.92 18.02 14.97
N SER A 142 3.87 18.28 13.67
CA SER A 142 4.65 17.55 12.66
C SER A 142 5.63 18.48 11.95
N ASN A 143 6.91 18.10 11.93
CA ASN A 143 7.94 18.77 11.16
C ASN A 143 7.97 18.18 9.74
N THR A 144 7.57 18.96 8.74
CA THR A 144 7.56 18.52 7.32
C THR A 144 8.84 18.89 6.57
N GLY A 145 9.77 19.59 7.20
CA GLY A 145 10.99 20.05 6.53
C GLY A 145 10.71 21.18 5.53
N ALA A 146 11.55 21.28 4.48
CA ALA A 146 11.57 22.45 3.60
C ALA A 146 10.39 22.55 2.62
N TYR A 147 9.77 21.42 2.19
CA TYR A 147 8.85 21.41 1.06
C TYR A 147 7.45 20.84 1.32
N GLY A 148 7.15 20.42 2.50
CA GLY A 148 5.79 20.04 2.88
C GLY A 148 5.21 18.79 2.23
N GLU A 149 6.02 17.92 1.67
CA GLU A 149 5.60 16.65 1.09
C GLU A 149 4.77 15.80 2.05
N HIS A 150 3.59 15.40 1.63
CA HIS A 150 2.69 14.54 2.40
C HIS A 150 2.36 15.03 3.82
N GLY A 151 2.77 16.22 4.22
CA GLY A 151 2.65 16.76 5.58
C GLY A 151 1.25 16.65 6.17
N PRO A 152 0.22 17.27 5.57
CA PRO A 152 -1.16 17.23 6.10
C PRO A 152 -1.72 15.80 6.18
N THR A 153 -1.51 14.96 5.17
CA THR A 153 -1.96 13.56 5.17
C THR A 153 -1.26 12.77 6.26
N THR A 154 0.05 12.97 6.41
CA THR A 154 0.85 12.24 7.39
C THR A 154 0.44 12.60 8.81
N VAL A 155 0.33 13.88 9.14
CA VAL A 155 -0.09 14.29 10.49
C VAL A 155 -1.51 13.85 10.80
N GLY A 156 -2.43 13.94 9.83
CA GLY A 156 -3.82 13.53 10.00
C GLY A 156 -3.96 12.05 10.39
N LEU A 157 -3.14 11.17 9.80
CA LEU A 157 -3.17 9.74 10.13
C LEU A 157 -2.69 9.43 11.56
N SER A 158 -1.97 10.33 12.23
CA SER A 158 -1.58 10.13 13.63
C SER A 158 -2.80 10.04 14.55
N GLY A 159 -3.83 10.84 14.31
CA GLY A 159 -5.11 10.75 15.03
C GLY A 159 -6.06 9.69 14.44
N HIS A 160 -6.28 9.72 13.13
CA HIS A 160 -7.25 8.86 12.44
C HIS A 160 -7.00 7.34 12.59
N LYS A 161 -5.78 6.93 12.95
CA LYS A 161 -5.43 5.51 13.09
C LYS A 161 -5.13 5.08 14.53
N SER A 162 -5.08 6.01 15.47
CA SER A 162 -4.80 5.73 16.88
C SER A 162 -6.06 5.85 17.76
N ILE A 163 -6.77 6.94 17.67
CA ILE A 163 -7.94 7.21 18.49
C ILE A 163 -9.10 6.22 18.26
N PRO A 164 -9.45 5.84 17.01
CA PRO A 164 -10.60 4.95 16.76
C PRO A 164 -10.49 3.57 17.36
N LEU A 165 -9.30 3.10 17.73
CA LEU A 165 -9.12 1.82 18.42
C LEU A 165 -9.84 1.78 19.78
N TYR A 166 -10.03 2.95 20.40
CA TYR A 166 -10.71 3.16 21.68
C TYR A 166 -12.06 3.89 21.47
N GLY A 167 -12.80 3.47 20.44
CA GLY A 167 -14.03 4.11 19.97
C GLY A 167 -15.18 4.17 20.96
N LYS A 168 -15.06 3.52 22.15
CA LYS A 168 -16.03 3.60 23.24
C LYS A 168 -15.88 4.85 24.13
N ALA A 169 -14.86 5.67 23.90
CA ALA A 169 -14.71 6.94 24.62
C ALA A 169 -15.88 7.88 24.32
N GLU A 170 -16.34 8.60 25.35
CA GLU A 170 -17.46 9.54 25.24
C GLU A 170 -17.05 10.86 24.58
N ALA A 171 -15.77 11.23 24.69
CA ALA A 171 -15.23 12.46 24.10
C ALA A 171 -13.85 12.21 23.50
N PHE A 172 -13.65 12.78 22.30
CA PHE A 172 -12.33 12.78 21.67
C PHE A 172 -12.11 14.08 20.90
N ARG A 173 -10.86 14.51 20.92
CA ARG A 173 -10.38 15.65 20.17
C ARG A 173 -9.07 15.24 19.49
N PHE A 174 -8.93 15.62 18.22
CA PHE A 174 -7.68 15.57 17.51
C PHE A 174 -7.40 16.92 16.86
N VAL A 175 -6.26 17.50 17.17
CA VAL A 175 -5.76 18.73 16.57
C VAL A 175 -4.33 18.49 16.11
N SER A 176 -3.97 19.04 14.96
CA SER A 176 -2.62 18.86 14.42
C SER A 176 -2.14 20.11 13.69
N ASP A 177 -0.84 20.36 13.81
CA ASP A 177 -0.13 21.38 13.08
C ASP A 177 1.02 20.77 12.28
N VAL A 178 1.25 21.31 11.07
CA VAL A 178 2.38 20.96 10.22
C VAL A 178 3.23 22.20 10.01
N VAL A 179 4.49 22.11 10.34
CA VAL A 179 5.41 23.26 10.26
C VAL A 179 6.53 23.01 9.26
N TYR A 180 6.85 24.06 8.51
CA TYR A 180 8.04 24.10 7.65
C TYR A 180 9.27 24.39 8.49
N THR A 181 10.39 23.75 8.13
CA THR A 181 11.70 24.01 8.71
C THR A 181 12.77 23.92 7.63
N ASN A 182 14.00 24.30 7.96
CA ASN A 182 15.17 24.15 7.09
C ASN A 182 15.74 22.71 7.09
N HIS A 183 15.00 21.76 7.62
CA HIS A 183 15.39 20.35 7.57
C HIS A 183 15.08 19.73 6.22
N MET A 184 15.60 18.55 5.97
CA MET A 184 15.29 17.72 4.82
C MET A 184 13.77 17.51 4.73
N SER A 185 13.22 17.62 3.52
CA SER A 185 11.78 17.43 3.29
C SER A 185 11.36 16.03 3.73
N ALA A 186 10.46 15.95 4.70
CA ALA A 186 9.92 14.68 5.15
C ALA A 186 8.85 14.16 4.17
N GLY A 187 8.79 12.86 3.99
CA GLY A 187 7.92 12.21 3.01
C GLY A 187 7.26 10.95 3.52
N ALA A 188 6.90 10.09 2.59
CA ALA A 188 6.22 8.85 2.88
C ALA A 188 7.15 7.82 3.53
N TYR A 189 6.71 7.25 4.64
CA TYR A 189 7.31 6.06 5.23
C TYR A 189 6.22 5.14 5.76
N ARG A 190 6.36 3.84 5.58
CA ARG A 190 5.40 2.78 5.92
C ARG A 190 4.57 3.10 7.16
N GLY A 191 3.24 3.25 6.98
CA GLY A 191 2.29 3.65 8.01
C GLY A 191 2.05 5.16 8.11
N TYR A 192 2.79 6.02 7.41
CA TYR A 192 2.71 7.49 7.49
C TYR A 192 2.78 7.99 8.94
N GLY A 193 1.83 8.82 9.39
CA GLY A 193 1.73 9.27 10.78
C GLY A 193 1.07 8.28 11.73
N ALA A 194 0.42 7.24 11.22
CA ALA A 194 -0.27 6.24 12.05
C ALA A 194 0.67 5.58 13.07
N THR A 195 1.89 5.23 12.66
CA THR A 195 2.87 4.59 13.54
C THR A 195 3.28 5.48 14.71
N GLN A 196 3.42 6.79 14.46
CA GLN A 196 3.75 7.77 15.50
C GLN A 196 2.57 7.97 16.46
N GLY A 197 1.36 8.20 15.92
CA GLY A 197 0.15 8.37 16.74
C GLY A 197 -0.16 7.12 17.57
N LEU A 198 -0.02 5.94 17.00
CA LEU A 198 -0.18 4.67 17.72
C LEU A 198 0.87 4.52 18.83
N PHE A 199 2.12 4.85 18.56
CA PHE A 199 3.16 4.83 19.60
C PHE A 199 2.76 5.72 20.79
N ALA A 200 2.31 6.94 20.53
CA ALA A 200 1.94 7.88 21.59
C ALA A 200 0.71 7.41 22.37
N VAL A 201 -0.37 7.04 21.67
CA VAL A 201 -1.63 6.63 22.32
C VAL A 201 -1.46 5.30 23.06
N GLU A 202 -0.79 4.32 22.46
CA GLU A 202 -0.55 3.01 23.09
C GLU A 202 0.38 3.09 24.31
N SER A 203 1.36 4.01 24.27
CA SER A 203 2.22 4.32 25.43
C SER A 203 1.37 4.94 26.56
N ALA A 204 0.54 5.91 26.25
CA ALA A 204 -0.37 6.52 27.22
C ALA A 204 -1.35 5.50 27.82
N VAL A 205 -1.85 4.56 27.05
CA VAL A 205 -2.71 3.46 27.52
C VAL A 205 -1.94 2.52 28.47
N ASN A 206 -0.68 2.22 28.19
CA ASN A 206 0.15 1.43 29.11
C ASN A 206 0.42 2.17 30.42
N GLU A 207 0.71 3.48 30.35
CA GLU A 207 0.89 4.33 31.53
C GLU A 207 -0.41 4.42 32.37
N LEU A 208 -1.56 4.52 31.70
CA LEU A 208 -2.86 4.51 32.35
C LEU A 208 -3.13 3.19 33.04
N ALA A 209 -2.85 2.06 32.40
CA ALA A 209 -2.98 0.73 33.00
C ALA A 209 -2.12 0.60 34.26
N HIS A 210 -0.87 1.04 34.19
CA HIS A 210 0.02 1.08 35.34
C HIS A 210 -0.53 1.97 36.49
N LYS A 211 -1.00 3.17 36.15
CA LYS A 211 -1.59 4.08 37.14
C LYS A 211 -2.84 3.57 37.79
N LEU A 212 -3.62 2.75 37.09
CA LEU A 212 -4.80 2.06 37.59
C LEU A 212 -4.49 0.75 38.34
N ASN A 213 -3.22 0.32 38.34
CA ASN A 213 -2.81 -1.01 38.80
C ASN A 213 -3.62 -2.13 38.10
N MET A 214 -3.80 -2.00 36.79
CA MET A 214 -4.56 -2.90 35.93
C MET A 214 -3.66 -3.50 34.86
N ASP A 215 -3.93 -4.77 34.51
CA ASP A 215 -3.25 -5.40 33.37
C ASP A 215 -3.53 -4.62 32.06
N PRO A 216 -2.51 -4.26 31.26
CA PRO A 216 -2.69 -3.51 30.02
C PRO A 216 -3.58 -4.21 28.99
N ILE A 217 -3.61 -5.54 28.98
CA ILE A 217 -4.48 -6.32 28.11
C ILE A 217 -5.93 -6.21 28.60
N ALA A 218 -6.15 -6.34 29.91
CA ALA A 218 -7.48 -6.20 30.49
C ALA A 218 -8.06 -4.80 30.24
N LEU A 219 -7.25 -3.74 30.35
CA LEU A 219 -7.65 -2.36 30.02
C LEU A 219 -8.07 -2.23 28.55
N ARG A 220 -7.29 -2.82 27.61
CA ARG A 220 -7.60 -2.79 26.19
C ARG A 220 -8.90 -3.51 25.86
N LEU A 221 -9.07 -4.73 26.35
CA LEU A 221 -10.29 -5.53 26.11
C LEU A 221 -11.57 -4.84 26.58
N LYS A 222 -11.50 -4.00 27.63
CA LYS A 222 -12.64 -3.20 28.09
C LYS A 222 -13.01 -2.06 27.13
N ASN A 223 -12.05 -1.51 26.38
CA ASN A 223 -12.19 -0.24 25.67
C ASN A 223 -12.06 -0.36 24.14
N THR A 224 -11.59 -1.50 23.65
CA THR A 224 -11.38 -1.72 22.22
C THR A 224 -12.70 -1.76 21.48
N VAL A 225 -12.69 -1.13 20.31
CA VAL A 225 -13.78 -1.22 19.33
C VAL A 225 -14.02 -2.67 18.91
N GLN A 226 -15.29 -3.02 18.68
CA GLN A 226 -15.76 -4.35 18.30
C GLN A 226 -16.56 -4.29 17.00
N GLU A 227 -16.87 -5.46 16.44
CA GLU A 227 -17.78 -5.57 15.31
C GLU A 227 -19.16 -5.01 15.67
N GLY A 228 -19.74 -4.22 14.79
CA GLY A 228 -21.01 -3.54 14.99
C GLY A 228 -20.90 -2.17 15.69
N ASP A 229 -19.77 -1.84 16.32
CA ASP A 229 -19.57 -0.53 16.94
C ASP A 229 -19.52 0.57 15.88
N VAL A 230 -20.16 1.70 16.17
CA VAL A 230 -19.94 2.95 15.43
C VAL A 230 -18.65 3.58 15.91
N MET A 231 -17.82 4.03 14.97
CA MET A 231 -16.54 4.68 15.25
C MET A 231 -16.63 6.19 14.96
N PRO A 232 -17.08 7.03 15.90
CA PRO A 232 -17.26 8.46 15.65
C PRO A 232 -15.96 9.17 15.30
N ALA A 233 -14.84 8.74 15.87
CA ALA A 233 -13.50 9.26 15.53
C ALA A 233 -12.98 8.75 14.16
N TYR A 234 -13.75 7.93 13.45
CA TYR A 234 -13.46 7.45 12.11
C TYR A 234 -14.64 7.63 11.17
N TYR A 235 -15.00 8.92 10.95
CA TYR A 235 -16.10 9.34 10.06
C TYR A 235 -17.48 8.78 10.42
N GLY A 236 -17.71 8.30 11.64
CA GLY A 236 -18.96 7.65 12.02
C GLY A 236 -19.20 6.29 11.31
N ALA A 237 -18.15 5.68 10.78
CA ALA A 237 -18.27 4.39 10.11
C ALA A 237 -18.63 3.28 11.10
N VAL A 238 -19.49 2.35 10.67
CA VAL A 238 -19.76 1.12 11.40
C VAL A 238 -18.61 0.14 11.16
N ASN A 239 -18.10 -0.46 12.22
CA ASN A 239 -17.07 -1.49 12.16
C ASN A 239 -17.70 -2.83 11.76
N THR A 240 -17.74 -3.12 10.47
CA THR A 240 -18.46 -4.27 9.91
C THR A 240 -17.70 -5.60 10.04
N SER A 241 -16.42 -5.55 10.42
CA SER A 241 -15.61 -6.76 10.66
C SER A 241 -14.48 -6.41 11.62
N CYS A 242 -14.41 -7.11 12.74
CA CYS A 242 -13.37 -6.91 13.76
C CYS A 242 -13.02 -8.22 14.47
N ALA A 243 -11.72 -8.45 14.60
CA ALA A 243 -11.19 -9.56 15.37
C ALA A 243 -10.09 -9.10 16.35
N LEU A 244 -10.06 -7.80 16.66
CA LEU A 244 -8.99 -7.20 17.45
C LEU A 244 -8.89 -7.79 18.85
N ASP A 245 -10.01 -8.04 19.50
CA ASP A 245 -10.12 -8.73 20.78
C ASP A 245 -9.53 -10.14 20.72
N ARG A 246 -9.89 -10.91 19.70
CA ARG A 246 -9.35 -12.26 19.45
C ARG A 246 -7.85 -12.25 19.17
N CYS A 247 -7.37 -11.25 18.40
CA CYS A 247 -5.96 -11.05 18.17
C CYS A 247 -5.20 -10.76 19.47
N VAL A 248 -5.73 -9.88 20.34
CA VAL A 248 -5.15 -9.56 21.64
C VAL A 248 -5.07 -10.82 22.53
N LEU A 249 -6.14 -11.59 22.61
CA LEU A 249 -6.16 -12.83 23.39
C LEU A 249 -5.19 -13.89 22.84
N LYS A 250 -5.11 -14.01 21.50
CA LYS A 250 -4.19 -14.97 20.87
C LYS A 250 -2.72 -14.59 21.10
N VAL A 251 -2.37 -13.31 20.98
CA VAL A 251 -1.01 -12.84 21.27
C VAL A 251 -0.66 -13.00 22.75
N ARG A 252 -1.62 -12.76 23.66
CA ARG A 252 -1.46 -13.01 25.11
C ARG A 252 -1.05 -14.46 25.38
N GLU A 253 -1.75 -15.42 24.77
CA GLU A 253 -1.43 -16.84 24.85
C GLU A 253 -0.04 -17.14 24.25
N MET A 254 0.21 -16.70 23.02
CA MET A 254 1.45 -17.00 22.29
C MET A 254 2.71 -16.48 22.98
N ILE A 255 2.65 -15.29 23.60
CA ILE A 255 3.79 -14.71 24.32
C ILE A 255 3.94 -15.31 25.72
N ASP A 256 2.97 -16.08 26.22
CA ASP A 256 2.93 -16.55 27.61
C ASP A 256 2.95 -15.37 28.59
N TRP A 257 1.98 -14.47 28.42
CA TRP A 257 1.88 -13.20 29.14
C TRP A 257 1.87 -13.35 30.64
N GLU A 258 1.09 -14.30 31.16
CA GLU A 258 0.89 -14.51 32.57
C GLU A 258 2.19 -14.75 33.35
N HIS A 259 3.14 -15.45 32.72
CA HIS A 259 4.43 -15.76 33.34
C HIS A 259 5.53 -14.78 33.00
N LYS A 260 5.32 -13.90 32.03
CA LYS A 260 6.38 -13.04 31.49
C LYS A 260 6.17 -11.56 31.75
N TYR A 261 4.93 -11.12 32.00
CA TYR A 261 4.65 -9.71 32.27
C TYR A 261 4.84 -9.40 33.77
N PRO A 262 5.32 -8.21 34.15
CA PRO A 262 5.85 -7.16 33.26
C PRO A 262 7.30 -7.42 32.82
N ALA A 263 8.07 -8.07 33.66
CA ALA A 263 9.50 -8.31 33.41
C ALA A 263 10.01 -9.49 34.24
N ARG A 264 11.11 -10.09 33.79
CA ARG A 264 11.81 -11.18 34.48
C ARG A 264 13.30 -10.87 34.53
N ASP A 265 13.88 -11.14 35.69
CA ASP A 265 15.34 -11.19 35.81
C ASP A 265 15.86 -12.49 35.16
N MET A 266 16.72 -12.35 34.18
CA MET A 266 17.33 -13.46 33.45
C MET A 266 18.69 -13.87 34.01
N GLY A 267 19.12 -13.24 35.12
CA GLY A 267 20.46 -13.37 35.67
C GLY A 267 21.50 -12.52 34.91
N ASN A 268 22.70 -12.42 35.48
CA ASN A 268 23.84 -11.66 34.91
C ASN A 268 23.49 -10.19 34.55
N GLY A 269 22.62 -9.55 35.33
CA GLY A 269 22.24 -8.16 35.12
C GLY A 269 21.31 -7.93 33.90
N LYS A 270 20.70 -8.98 33.33
CA LYS A 270 19.78 -8.89 32.20
C LYS A 270 18.33 -8.98 32.67
N ILE A 271 17.51 -8.02 32.27
CA ILE A 271 16.06 -8.02 32.47
C ILE A 271 15.38 -8.19 31.11
N ARG A 272 14.42 -9.10 31.04
CA ARG A 272 13.55 -9.28 29.86
C ARG A 272 12.13 -8.85 30.21
N ALA A 273 11.65 -7.82 29.53
CA ALA A 273 10.30 -7.32 29.65
C ALA A 273 9.44 -7.73 28.45
N VAL A 274 8.14 -7.73 28.64
CA VAL A 274 7.12 -7.89 27.58
C VAL A 274 6.15 -6.72 27.65
N GLY A 275 5.62 -6.32 26.50
CA GLY A 275 4.64 -5.26 26.36
C GLY A 275 3.62 -5.58 25.27
N MET A 276 2.51 -4.84 25.26
CA MET A 276 1.43 -4.95 24.30
C MET A 276 1.14 -3.59 23.68
N GLY A 277 0.91 -3.57 22.39
CA GLY A 277 0.36 -2.44 21.64
C GLY A 277 -0.56 -2.95 20.55
N MET A 278 -1.60 -2.18 20.23
CA MET A 278 -2.51 -2.44 19.11
C MET A 278 -2.21 -1.49 17.95
N ALA A 279 -2.60 -1.87 16.75
CA ALA A 279 -2.42 -1.04 15.58
C ALA A 279 -3.60 -1.18 14.61
N MET A 280 -3.86 -0.10 13.89
CA MET A 280 -4.82 -0.03 12.81
C MET A 280 -4.18 0.61 11.59
N GLN A 281 -4.44 0.07 10.41
CA GLN A 281 -4.03 0.66 9.14
C GLN A 281 -5.15 0.50 8.11
N GLY A 282 -5.33 1.51 7.24
CA GLY A 282 -6.23 1.44 6.11
C GLY A 282 -5.51 0.96 4.84
N SER A 283 -6.27 0.38 3.92
CA SER A 283 -5.81 0.01 2.58
C SER A 283 -6.44 0.92 1.55
N GLY A 284 -5.59 1.63 0.79
CA GLY A 284 -6.02 2.56 -0.25
C GLY A 284 -6.46 3.93 0.25
N ILE A 285 -6.57 4.85 -0.70
CA ILE A 285 -7.09 6.21 -0.49
C ILE A 285 -8.35 6.33 -1.35
N SER A 286 -9.50 6.37 -0.69
CA SER A 286 -10.80 6.44 -1.35
C SER A 286 -10.88 7.64 -2.31
N GLY A 287 -11.35 7.40 -3.54
CA GLY A 287 -11.52 8.43 -4.57
C GLY A 287 -10.23 8.93 -5.23
N MET A 288 -9.05 8.41 -4.84
CA MET A 288 -7.76 8.82 -5.40
C MET A 288 -6.95 7.68 -6.02
N ASP A 289 -6.93 6.52 -5.39
CA ASP A 289 -6.15 5.39 -5.91
C ASP A 289 -6.82 4.77 -7.12
N VAL A 290 -6.05 4.62 -8.18
CA VAL A 290 -6.47 4.01 -9.44
C VAL A 290 -5.52 2.88 -9.80
N GLY A 291 -6.06 1.71 -10.04
CA GLY A 291 -5.35 0.56 -10.58
C GLY A 291 -5.98 0.11 -11.89
N SER A 292 -5.15 -0.27 -12.84
CA SER A 292 -5.60 -0.79 -14.13
C SER A 292 -4.80 -2.04 -14.51
N ALA A 293 -5.44 -2.94 -15.25
CA ALA A 293 -4.82 -4.13 -15.80
C ALA A 293 -5.23 -4.31 -17.26
N THR A 294 -4.32 -4.84 -18.05
CA THR A 294 -4.59 -5.36 -19.40
C THR A 294 -4.13 -6.81 -19.45
N LEU A 295 -4.99 -7.69 -19.90
CA LEU A 295 -4.71 -9.11 -20.03
C LEU A 295 -4.89 -9.52 -21.50
N LYS A 296 -3.87 -10.15 -22.05
CA LYS A 296 -3.83 -10.58 -23.44
C LYS A 296 -3.69 -12.11 -23.46
N LEU A 297 -4.52 -12.78 -24.27
CA LEU A 297 -4.29 -14.16 -24.69
C LEU A 297 -3.29 -14.13 -25.87
N ASN A 298 -2.23 -14.92 -25.80
CA ASN A 298 -1.22 -15.07 -26.84
C ASN A 298 -1.54 -16.24 -27.75
N ASP A 299 -0.89 -16.30 -28.91
CA ASP A 299 -1.11 -17.31 -29.97
C ASP A 299 -0.69 -18.73 -29.56
N ASP A 300 0.07 -18.86 -28.51
CA ASP A 300 0.47 -20.14 -27.89
C ASP A 300 -0.50 -20.63 -26.79
N GLY A 301 -1.58 -19.88 -26.50
CA GLY A 301 -2.54 -20.17 -25.43
C GLY A 301 -2.11 -19.71 -24.04
N PHE A 302 -1.00 -19.00 -23.92
CA PHE A 302 -0.54 -18.38 -22.68
C PHE A 302 -1.06 -16.94 -22.55
N TYR A 303 -0.85 -16.33 -21.39
CA TYR A 303 -1.37 -14.98 -21.12
C TYR A 303 -0.23 -14.00 -20.83
N THR A 304 -0.45 -12.76 -21.20
CA THR A 304 0.37 -11.63 -20.79
C THR A 304 -0.46 -10.66 -19.97
N LEU A 305 -0.07 -10.48 -18.69
CA LEU A 305 -0.68 -9.51 -17.78
C LEU A 305 0.18 -8.25 -17.73
N MET A 306 -0.38 -7.12 -18.15
CA MET A 306 0.26 -5.80 -18.06
C MET A 306 -0.40 -5.00 -16.95
N ILE A 307 0.40 -4.54 -15.98
CA ILE A 307 -0.04 -3.78 -14.80
C ILE A 307 0.81 -2.52 -14.64
N GLY A 308 0.19 -1.44 -14.15
CA GLY A 308 0.92 -0.21 -13.85
C GLY A 308 1.57 -0.20 -12.46
N ALA A 309 1.18 -1.14 -11.60
CA ALA A 309 1.74 -1.29 -10.26
C ALA A 309 3.21 -1.72 -10.28
N ALA A 310 4.00 -1.18 -9.35
CA ALA A 310 5.42 -1.48 -9.22
C ALA A 310 5.69 -2.47 -8.09
N ASP A 311 6.22 -3.64 -8.41
CA ASP A 311 6.75 -4.57 -7.41
C ASP A 311 8.08 -4.04 -6.85
N MET A 312 8.10 -3.77 -5.56
CA MET A 312 9.29 -3.30 -4.83
C MET A 312 9.77 -4.33 -3.79
N GLY A 313 9.44 -5.60 -3.99
CA GLY A 313 9.66 -6.70 -3.06
C GLY A 313 8.39 -7.09 -2.28
N THR A 314 7.24 -6.55 -2.67
CA THR A 314 5.93 -6.89 -2.10
C THR A 314 5.33 -8.15 -2.70
N GLY A 315 5.85 -8.62 -3.83
CA GLY A 315 5.35 -9.77 -4.57
C GLY A 315 4.08 -9.46 -5.36
N CYS A 316 3.78 -8.18 -5.65
CA CYS A 316 2.54 -7.83 -6.34
C CYS A 316 2.49 -8.39 -7.77
N ASP A 317 3.61 -8.51 -8.48
CA ASP A 317 3.67 -9.15 -9.79
C ASP A 317 3.10 -10.60 -9.71
N THR A 318 3.53 -11.38 -8.71
CA THR A 318 3.03 -12.73 -8.47
C THR A 318 1.59 -12.76 -7.98
N THR A 319 1.25 -11.91 -6.99
CA THR A 319 -0.09 -11.90 -6.40
C THR A 319 -1.16 -11.51 -7.44
N LEU A 320 -0.88 -10.56 -8.31
CA LEU A 320 -1.82 -10.15 -9.36
C LEU A 320 -1.95 -11.21 -10.44
N ALA A 321 -0.86 -11.93 -10.77
CA ALA A 321 -0.94 -13.10 -11.64
C ALA A 321 -1.78 -14.23 -11.02
N GLN A 322 -1.65 -14.48 -9.70
CA GLN A 322 -2.49 -15.47 -9.00
C GLN A 322 -3.98 -15.13 -9.10
N ILE A 323 -4.35 -13.84 -8.94
CA ILE A 323 -5.74 -13.40 -9.10
C ILE A 323 -6.25 -13.67 -10.53
N ALA A 324 -5.44 -13.40 -11.55
CA ALA A 324 -5.81 -13.68 -12.93
C ALA A 324 -5.90 -15.19 -13.20
N ALA A 325 -4.95 -15.98 -12.69
CA ALA A 325 -4.91 -17.43 -12.84
C ALA A 325 -6.14 -18.12 -12.23
N GLU A 326 -6.57 -17.68 -11.04
CA GLU A 326 -7.78 -18.16 -10.36
C GLU A 326 -9.04 -17.94 -11.20
N VAL A 327 -9.19 -16.75 -11.79
CA VAL A 327 -10.35 -16.42 -12.64
C VAL A 327 -10.34 -17.19 -13.97
N LEU A 328 -9.14 -17.40 -14.54
CA LEU A 328 -8.94 -18.09 -15.83
C LEU A 328 -8.85 -19.60 -15.68
N ASP A 329 -8.84 -20.12 -14.46
CA ASP A 329 -8.68 -21.54 -14.14
C ASP A 329 -7.44 -22.15 -14.79
N CYS A 330 -6.31 -21.44 -14.73
CA CYS A 330 -5.05 -21.85 -15.36
C CYS A 330 -3.87 -21.87 -14.38
N PRO A 331 -2.80 -22.64 -14.68
CA PRO A 331 -1.57 -22.58 -13.91
C PRO A 331 -0.96 -21.18 -13.91
N LEU A 332 -0.37 -20.77 -12.77
CA LEU A 332 0.31 -19.49 -12.64
C LEU A 332 1.41 -19.29 -13.69
N ASP A 333 2.12 -20.35 -14.04
CA ASP A 333 3.21 -20.35 -15.03
C ASP A 333 2.74 -20.03 -16.46
N ASN A 334 1.43 -20.08 -16.71
CA ASN A 334 0.85 -19.68 -17.99
C ASN A 334 0.71 -18.14 -18.12
N ILE A 335 1.04 -17.37 -17.08
CA ILE A 335 0.89 -15.91 -17.07
C ILE A 335 2.24 -15.23 -16.96
N THR A 336 2.63 -14.51 -18.02
CA THR A 336 3.79 -13.62 -18.00
C THR A 336 3.36 -12.22 -17.57
N VAL A 337 4.07 -11.64 -16.58
CA VAL A 337 3.73 -10.31 -16.04
C VAL A 337 4.70 -9.26 -16.53
N PHE A 338 4.15 -8.15 -17.07
CA PHE A 338 4.86 -6.91 -17.35
C PHE A 338 4.35 -5.81 -16.42
N GLY A 339 5.19 -5.40 -15.47
CA GLY A 339 4.83 -4.41 -14.47
C GLY A 339 5.55 -3.07 -14.65
N ALA A 340 4.79 -1.98 -14.50
CA ALA A 340 5.28 -0.62 -14.34
C ALA A 340 6.24 -0.12 -15.44
N ASP A 341 5.71 -0.01 -16.65
CA ASP A 341 6.32 0.68 -17.78
C ASP A 341 5.28 1.61 -18.40
N THR A 342 5.58 2.91 -18.52
CA THR A 342 4.62 3.90 -18.95
C THR A 342 4.21 3.83 -20.43
N ASP A 343 4.90 3.02 -21.24
CA ASP A 343 4.54 2.80 -22.64
C ASP A 343 3.67 1.55 -22.84
N SER A 344 3.92 0.49 -22.09
CA SER A 344 3.21 -0.78 -22.24
C SER A 344 2.15 -1.04 -21.16
N SER A 345 2.33 -0.50 -19.95
CA SER A 345 1.40 -0.72 -18.85
C SER A 345 0.25 0.30 -18.88
N PRO A 346 -0.98 -0.11 -18.52
CA PRO A 346 -2.06 0.84 -18.28
C PRO A 346 -1.74 1.73 -17.08
N TYR A 347 -2.44 2.87 -16.96
CA TYR A 347 -2.22 3.82 -15.87
C TYR A 347 -2.49 3.20 -14.50
N ASP A 348 -1.59 3.51 -13.56
CA ASP A 348 -1.73 3.19 -12.14
C ASP A 348 -1.20 4.38 -11.34
N SER A 349 -1.85 4.68 -10.22
CA SER A 349 -1.42 5.81 -9.37
C SER A 349 -0.09 5.55 -8.67
N GLY A 350 0.29 4.29 -8.50
CA GLY A 350 1.54 3.86 -7.88
C GLY A 350 1.35 2.86 -6.75
N SER A 351 2.40 2.13 -6.43
CA SER A 351 2.38 1.12 -5.36
C SER A 351 2.66 1.76 -4.01
N TYR A 352 1.61 2.23 -3.34
CA TYR A 352 1.64 2.90 -2.04
C TYR A 352 0.31 2.72 -1.28
N ALA A 353 0.17 3.32 -0.10
CA ALA A 353 -1.02 3.32 0.75
C ALA A 353 -1.60 1.92 1.04
N SER A 354 -0.81 0.86 0.90
CA SER A 354 -1.28 -0.54 1.03
C SER A 354 -2.45 -0.88 0.08
N SER A 355 -2.49 -0.28 -1.11
CA SER A 355 -3.63 -0.35 -2.03
C SER A 355 -3.47 -1.37 -3.15
N THR A 356 -2.26 -1.74 -3.53
CA THR A 356 -1.97 -2.47 -4.76
C THR A 356 -2.78 -3.76 -4.91
N THR A 357 -2.73 -4.67 -3.93
CA THR A 357 -3.48 -5.93 -3.99
C THR A 357 -4.99 -5.70 -4.01
N TYR A 358 -5.50 -4.70 -3.30
CA TYR A 358 -6.92 -4.39 -3.26
C TYR A 358 -7.39 -3.69 -4.54
N VAL A 359 -6.75 -2.60 -4.95
CA VAL A 359 -7.20 -1.75 -6.07
C VAL A 359 -6.82 -2.38 -7.41
N THR A 360 -5.52 -2.63 -7.64
CA THR A 360 -5.04 -3.23 -8.89
C THR A 360 -5.43 -4.70 -8.99
N GLY A 361 -5.53 -5.42 -7.85
CA GLY A 361 -6.07 -6.78 -7.80
C GLY A 361 -7.53 -6.85 -8.26
N LYS A 362 -8.37 -5.92 -7.82
CA LYS A 362 -9.76 -5.87 -8.31
C LYS A 362 -9.87 -5.47 -9.80
N ALA A 363 -8.96 -4.64 -10.28
CA ALA A 363 -8.85 -4.34 -11.70
C ALA A 363 -8.42 -5.59 -12.51
N THR A 364 -7.46 -6.35 -12.00
CA THR A 364 -6.99 -7.61 -12.60
C THR A 364 -8.10 -8.67 -12.64
N GLU A 365 -8.81 -8.87 -11.53
CA GLU A 365 -9.97 -9.78 -11.47
C GLU A 365 -11.02 -9.43 -12.53
N LYS A 366 -11.44 -8.16 -12.59
CA LYS A 366 -12.42 -7.70 -13.59
C LYS A 366 -11.91 -7.86 -15.02
N CYS A 367 -10.61 -7.65 -15.25
CA CYS A 367 -9.98 -7.83 -16.56
C CYS A 367 -10.00 -9.31 -16.98
N ALA A 368 -9.63 -10.20 -16.05
CA ALA A 368 -9.64 -11.64 -16.29
C ALA A 368 -11.05 -12.19 -16.53
N MET A 369 -12.05 -11.72 -15.78
CA MET A 369 -13.47 -12.07 -16.02
C MET A 369 -13.92 -11.69 -17.43
N LYS A 370 -13.60 -10.46 -17.87
CA LYS A 370 -13.94 -10.02 -19.23
C LYS A 370 -13.25 -10.85 -20.31
N LEU A 371 -11.98 -11.20 -20.10
CA LEU A 371 -11.27 -12.05 -21.05
C LEU A 371 -11.88 -13.47 -21.10
N ARG A 372 -12.23 -14.04 -19.96
CA ARG A 372 -12.93 -15.34 -19.88
C ARG A 372 -14.27 -15.31 -20.66
N GLU A 373 -15.05 -14.26 -20.48
CA GLU A 373 -16.31 -14.07 -21.24
C GLU A 373 -16.05 -14.00 -22.77
N GLN A 374 -15.00 -13.28 -23.19
CA GLN A 374 -14.62 -13.19 -24.60
C GLN A 374 -14.15 -14.55 -25.16
N ILE A 375 -13.35 -15.30 -24.39
CA ILE A 375 -12.89 -16.66 -24.75
C ILE A 375 -14.12 -17.58 -24.96
N CYS A 376 -15.07 -17.59 -24.03
CA CYS A 376 -16.29 -18.40 -24.16
C CYS A 376 -17.13 -17.97 -25.37
N LYS A 377 -17.30 -16.66 -25.60
CA LYS A 377 -18.05 -16.16 -26.73
C LYS A 377 -17.45 -16.60 -28.08
N LEU A 378 -16.14 -16.43 -28.25
CA LEU A 378 -15.43 -16.84 -29.47
C LEU A 378 -15.42 -18.37 -29.62
N GLY A 379 -15.29 -19.11 -28.51
CA GLY A 379 -15.43 -20.56 -28.50
C GLY A 379 -16.79 -21.01 -28.98
N ALA A 380 -17.89 -20.39 -28.56
CA ALA A 380 -19.22 -20.65 -28.99
C ALA A 380 -19.40 -20.41 -30.51
N GLU A 381 -18.84 -19.30 -31.02
CA GLU A 381 -18.84 -19.01 -32.47
C GLU A 381 -18.09 -20.08 -33.26
N LEU A 382 -16.94 -20.57 -32.77
CA LEU A 382 -16.13 -21.63 -33.41
C LEU A 382 -16.77 -23.02 -33.30
N LEU A 383 -17.58 -23.26 -32.28
CA LEU A 383 -18.28 -24.54 -32.07
C LEU A 383 -19.66 -24.55 -32.70
N ASP A 384 -20.11 -23.41 -33.26
CA ASP A 384 -21.48 -23.23 -33.81
C ASP A 384 -22.54 -23.69 -32.80
N CYS A 385 -22.46 -23.09 -31.56
CA CYS A 385 -23.43 -23.35 -30.49
C CYS A 385 -23.76 -22.08 -29.72
N PRO A 386 -24.86 -22.06 -28.96
CA PRO A 386 -25.24 -20.89 -28.13
C PRO A 386 -24.14 -20.57 -27.07
N ALA A 387 -23.97 -19.31 -26.75
CA ALA A 387 -22.97 -18.85 -25.82
C ALA A 387 -23.14 -19.38 -24.37
N ASP A 388 -24.38 -19.71 -24.00
CA ASP A 388 -24.75 -20.32 -22.72
C ASP A 388 -24.57 -21.84 -22.68
N ALA A 389 -24.26 -22.46 -23.83
CA ALA A 389 -23.97 -23.87 -23.96
C ALA A 389 -22.46 -24.20 -23.90
N VAL A 390 -21.60 -23.21 -23.75
CA VAL A 390 -20.15 -23.45 -23.66
C VAL A 390 -19.60 -23.31 -22.25
N GLU A 391 -18.62 -24.15 -21.93
CA GLU A 391 -17.85 -24.07 -20.71
C GLU A 391 -16.35 -23.90 -21.03
N PHE A 392 -15.61 -23.35 -20.08
CA PHE A 392 -14.17 -23.13 -20.16
C PHE A 392 -13.49 -23.68 -18.90
N ASP A 393 -12.58 -24.63 -19.09
CA ASP A 393 -11.86 -25.33 -18.03
C ASP A 393 -10.40 -24.83 -17.82
N GLY A 394 -10.06 -23.66 -18.36
CA GLY A 394 -8.72 -23.08 -18.31
C GLY A 394 -7.78 -23.53 -19.43
N LYS A 395 -8.18 -24.51 -20.27
CA LYS A 395 -7.36 -25.06 -21.37
C LYS A 395 -8.10 -25.05 -22.69
N VAL A 396 -9.37 -25.43 -22.67
CA VAL A 396 -10.24 -25.52 -23.86
C VAL A 396 -11.58 -24.91 -23.55
N VAL A 397 -12.25 -24.47 -24.61
CA VAL A 397 -13.68 -24.16 -24.57
C VAL A 397 -14.41 -25.32 -25.24
N PHE A 398 -15.43 -25.86 -24.61
CA PHE A 398 -16.16 -27.03 -25.08
C PHE A 398 -17.69 -26.84 -24.96
N ASP A 399 -18.41 -27.57 -25.77
CA ASP A 399 -19.89 -27.66 -25.72
C ASP A 399 -20.27 -28.49 -24.49
N SER A 400 -21.07 -27.91 -23.56
CA SER A 400 -21.49 -28.59 -22.34
C SER A 400 -22.38 -29.84 -22.60
N ALA A 401 -23.06 -29.89 -23.75
CA ALA A 401 -23.84 -31.05 -24.16
C ALA A 401 -22.99 -32.16 -24.81
N ASP A 402 -21.87 -31.83 -25.44
CA ASP A 402 -20.91 -32.75 -26.06
C ASP A 402 -19.49 -32.26 -25.85
N PRO A 403 -18.82 -32.61 -24.74
CA PRO A 403 -17.45 -32.17 -24.42
C PRO A 403 -16.35 -32.63 -25.41
N THR A 404 -16.68 -33.52 -26.36
CA THR A 404 -15.73 -33.89 -27.44
C THR A 404 -15.62 -32.78 -28.49
N ARG A 405 -16.61 -31.92 -28.60
CA ARG A 405 -16.58 -30.69 -29.39
C ARG A 405 -15.91 -29.59 -28.59
N GLN A 406 -14.62 -29.38 -28.85
CA GLN A 406 -13.82 -28.41 -28.08
C GLN A 406 -12.89 -27.61 -28.99
N LYS A 407 -12.45 -26.45 -28.48
CA LYS A 407 -11.48 -25.55 -29.10
C LYS A 407 -10.41 -25.14 -28.11
N THR A 408 -9.17 -25.20 -28.56
CA THR A 408 -8.01 -24.76 -27.77
C THR A 408 -7.91 -23.24 -27.71
N LEU A 409 -7.21 -22.72 -26.70
CA LEU A 409 -6.95 -21.29 -26.58
C LEU A 409 -6.19 -20.71 -27.77
N SER A 410 -5.27 -21.49 -28.37
CA SER A 410 -4.54 -21.08 -29.58
C SER A 410 -5.47 -20.91 -30.78
N GLU A 411 -6.44 -21.82 -31.00
CA GLU A 411 -7.43 -21.71 -32.08
C GLU A 411 -8.32 -20.47 -31.88
N ILE A 412 -8.72 -20.18 -30.64
CA ILE A 412 -9.53 -19.02 -30.28
C ILE A 412 -8.73 -17.71 -30.50
N CYS A 413 -7.46 -17.68 -30.09
CA CYS A 413 -6.61 -16.53 -30.28
C CYS A 413 -6.40 -16.16 -31.76
N LEU A 414 -6.20 -17.14 -32.61
CA LEU A 414 -6.01 -16.93 -34.05
C LEU A 414 -7.20 -16.27 -34.72
N LEU A 415 -8.42 -16.56 -34.28
CA LEU A 415 -9.61 -15.91 -34.80
C LEU A 415 -9.71 -14.44 -34.37
N TYR A 416 -9.30 -14.13 -33.15
CA TYR A 416 -9.34 -12.78 -32.59
C TYR A 416 -8.30 -11.84 -33.19
N THR A 417 -7.15 -12.37 -33.62
CA THR A 417 -5.99 -11.55 -34.05
C THR A 417 -5.85 -11.42 -35.57
N SER A 418 -6.61 -12.18 -36.36
CA SER A 418 -6.52 -12.15 -37.83
C SER A 418 -7.89 -11.98 -38.46
N PRO A 419 -8.39 -10.76 -38.69
CA PRO A 419 -9.44 -10.58 -39.66
C PRO A 419 -8.90 -11.08 -41.01
N SER A 420 -9.46 -12.20 -41.49
CA SER A 420 -9.08 -12.72 -42.81
C SER A 420 -9.42 -11.68 -43.86
N PRO A 421 -8.50 -11.32 -44.80
CA PRO A 421 -8.85 -10.47 -45.94
C PRO A 421 -9.95 -11.11 -46.86
N ARG A 422 -10.37 -12.34 -46.58
CA ARG A 422 -11.45 -13.05 -47.24
C ARG A 422 -12.79 -13.02 -46.45
N ASP A 423 -12.79 -12.37 -45.28
CA ASP A 423 -14.04 -12.20 -44.53
C ASP A 423 -14.91 -11.15 -45.22
N PRO A 424 -16.06 -11.51 -45.77
CA PRO A 424 -16.92 -10.57 -46.52
C PRO A 424 -17.60 -9.52 -45.64
N LYS A 425 -17.32 -9.48 -44.34
CA LYS A 425 -17.86 -8.54 -43.37
C LYS A 425 -16.88 -7.47 -42.91
N THR A 426 -15.66 -7.46 -43.46
CA THR A 426 -14.66 -6.39 -43.17
C THR A 426 -14.57 -5.37 -44.29
#